data_14d2a0e52001af1b636a6926ed624bdd
#
_entry.id   14d2a0e52001af1b636a6926ed624bdd
#
_cell.length_a   1.000
_cell.length_b   1.000
_cell.length_c   1.000
_cell.angle_alpha   90.00
_cell.angle_beta   90.00
_cell.angle_gamma   90.00
#
_symmetry.space_group_name_H-M   'P 1'
#
loop_
_entity.id
_entity.type
_entity.pdbx_description
1 polymer ?
#
loop_
_entity_poly.entity_id
_entity_poly.type
_entity_poly.pdbx_seq_one_letter_code
_entity_poly.pdbx_strand_id
1 'polypeptide(L)'
;MFEHIQLPNPGITRGIIPSEIYQSVMQEIKEIERDDRGYLKMNMTLAGQIEREYQLEKSKQHIVPYLEEMGREYQKEWNYYQKENLKVDSLWVNLQRKTEYNPVHNHDGILS
;
A
#
# COMPACT_ATOMS: atom_id res chain seq x y z
N MET A 1 36.54 -23.60 -9.46
CA MET A 1 35.14 -23.75 -9.93
C MET A 1 34.23 -22.77 -9.23
N PHE A 2 33.29 -22.15 -9.94
CA PHE A 2 32.36 -21.15 -9.40
C PHE A 2 30.96 -21.63 -9.60
N GLU A 3 30.12 -21.38 -8.60
CA GLU A 3 28.69 -21.61 -8.67
C GLU A 3 27.94 -20.28 -8.84
N HIS A 4 26.97 -20.26 -9.74
CA HIS A 4 26.14 -19.08 -9.98
C HIS A 4 24.74 -19.33 -9.44
N ILE A 5 24.33 -18.50 -8.47
CA ILE A 5 23.02 -18.61 -7.86
C ILE A 5 22.18 -17.42 -8.35
N GLN A 6 21.10 -17.73 -9.04
CA GLN A 6 20.12 -16.72 -9.43
C GLN A 6 19.20 -16.46 -8.26
N LEU A 7 19.25 -15.25 -7.73
CA LEU A 7 18.31 -14.84 -6.68
C LEU A 7 16.92 -14.62 -7.30
N PRO A 8 15.87 -14.98 -6.57
CA PRO A 8 14.52 -14.60 -7.02
C PRO A 8 14.46 -13.08 -7.14
N ASN A 9 14.09 -12.63 -8.31
CA ASN A 9 13.97 -11.21 -8.60
C ASN A 9 12.60 -10.97 -9.22
N PRO A 10 11.55 -10.91 -8.40
CA PRO A 10 10.23 -10.57 -8.91
C PRO A 10 10.28 -9.17 -9.50
N GLY A 11 9.57 -8.99 -10.59
CA GLY A 11 9.54 -7.72 -11.28
C GLY A 11 8.66 -6.70 -10.59
N ILE A 12 8.32 -5.67 -11.34
CA ILE A 12 7.40 -4.61 -10.91
C ILE A 12 6.17 -4.67 -11.82
N THR A 13 5.01 -4.60 -11.21
CA THR A 13 3.76 -4.35 -11.92
C THR A 13 3.24 -2.98 -11.52
N ARG A 14 2.88 -2.18 -12.49
CA ARG A 14 2.27 -0.88 -12.24
C ARG A 14 1.07 -0.68 -13.14
N GLY A 15 0.13 0.11 -12.69
CA GLY A 15 -1.07 0.42 -13.43
C GLY A 15 -1.52 1.84 -13.20
N ILE A 16 -2.51 2.25 -13.95
CA ILE A 16 -3.16 3.54 -13.78
C ILE A 16 -4.46 3.31 -13.04
N ILE A 17 -4.61 3.94 -11.89
CA ILE A 17 -5.82 3.83 -11.09
C ILE A 17 -7.00 4.40 -11.87
N PRO A 18 -8.13 3.69 -11.99
CA PRO A 18 -9.35 4.24 -12.56
C PRO A 18 -9.76 5.55 -11.91
N SER A 19 -10.28 6.47 -12.71
CA SER A 19 -10.61 7.83 -12.26
C SER A 19 -11.56 7.85 -11.06
N GLU A 20 -12.57 6.98 -11.04
CA GLU A 20 -13.54 6.92 -9.94
C GLU A 20 -12.88 6.50 -8.64
N ILE A 21 -11.95 5.55 -8.68
CA ILE A 21 -11.22 5.09 -7.50
C ILE A 21 -10.31 6.22 -7.00
N TYR A 22 -9.58 6.86 -7.91
CA TYR A 22 -8.72 7.99 -7.58
C TYR A 22 -9.50 9.10 -6.90
N GLN A 23 -10.65 9.47 -7.45
CA GLN A 23 -11.51 10.52 -6.88
C GLN A 23 -12.02 10.16 -5.50
N SER A 24 -12.39 8.91 -5.29
CA SER A 24 -12.84 8.41 -3.99
C SER A 24 -11.75 8.55 -2.92
N VAL A 25 -10.52 8.15 -3.26
CA VAL A 25 -9.38 8.26 -2.36
C VAL A 25 -9.05 9.73 -2.07
N MET A 26 -9.00 10.56 -3.09
CA MET A 26 -8.70 11.99 -2.92
C MET A 26 -9.76 12.71 -2.12
N GLN A 27 -11.02 12.33 -2.27
CA GLN A 27 -12.10 12.90 -1.48
C GLN A 27 -11.95 12.55 0.00
N GLU A 28 -11.60 11.31 0.30
CA GLU A 28 -11.36 10.90 1.69
C GLU A 28 -10.15 11.61 2.29
N ILE A 29 -9.07 11.75 1.52
CA ILE A 29 -7.88 12.50 1.97
C ILE A 29 -8.25 13.93 2.32
N LYS A 30 -9.05 14.60 1.51
CA LYS A 30 -9.52 15.95 1.80
C LYS A 30 -10.38 16.02 3.07
N GLU A 31 -11.20 15.02 3.30
CA GLU A 31 -11.98 14.92 4.53
C GLU A 31 -11.08 14.78 5.76
N ILE A 32 -10.05 13.94 5.67
CA ILE A 32 -9.08 13.75 6.75
C ILE A 32 -8.31 15.05 7.03
N GLU A 33 -7.90 15.75 5.98
CA GLU A 33 -7.18 17.04 6.13
C GLU A 33 -8.03 18.09 6.81
N ARG A 34 -9.34 18.10 6.54
CA ARG A 34 -10.28 19.04 7.14
C ARG A 34 -10.61 18.68 8.57
N ASP A 35 -10.86 17.41 8.85
CA ASP A 35 -11.22 16.89 10.17
C ASP A 35 -10.84 15.41 10.26
N ASP A 36 -9.81 15.12 11.04
CA ASP A 36 -9.28 13.77 11.18
C ASP A 36 -9.95 12.97 12.31
N ARG A 37 -10.93 13.54 13.00
CA ARG A 37 -11.65 12.83 14.06
C ARG A 37 -12.39 11.62 13.48
N GLY A 38 -12.31 10.53 14.18
CA GLY A 38 -12.91 9.26 13.75
C GLY A 38 -11.99 8.41 12.86
N TYR A 39 -10.82 8.91 12.46
CA TYR A 39 -9.84 8.12 11.72
C TYR A 39 -8.79 7.53 12.64
N LEU A 40 -8.45 6.27 12.41
CA LEU A 40 -7.42 5.58 13.18
C LEU A 40 -6.03 6.04 12.73
N LYS A 41 -5.26 6.57 13.66
CA LYS A 41 -3.86 6.93 13.42
C LYS A 41 -2.96 5.69 13.41
N MET A 42 -2.08 5.62 12.42
CA MET A 42 -1.14 4.51 12.24
C MET A 42 0.28 4.84 12.70
N ASN A 43 0.58 6.12 12.96
CA ASN A 43 1.94 6.58 13.29
C ASN A 43 2.50 5.99 14.59
N MET A 44 1.65 5.47 15.48
CA MET A 44 2.07 4.79 16.71
C MET A 44 2.64 3.39 16.47
N THR A 45 2.37 2.79 15.31
CA THR A 45 2.76 1.42 14.97
C THR A 45 3.72 1.34 13.79
N LEU A 46 4.00 2.46 13.15
CA LEU A 46 4.86 2.53 11.97
C LEU A 46 6.23 3.10 12.32
N ALA A 47 7.24 2.74 11.52
CA ALA A 47 8.62 3.14 11.73
C ALA A 47 8.91 4.60 11.41
N GLY A 48 7.99 5.30 10.74
CA GLY A 48 8.21 6.64 10.22
C GLY A 48 8.22 7.75 11.27
N GLN A 49 8.75 8.88 10.86
CA GLN A 49 8.71 10.15 11.61
C GLN A 49 7.65 11.08 11.01
N ILE A 50 6.50 10.51 10.68
CA ILE A 50 5.36 11.21 10.09
C ILE A 50 4.24 11.25 11.12
N GLU A 51 3.78 12.46 11.45
CA GLU A 51 2.77 12.66 12.48
C GLU A 51 1.38 12.24 12.02
N ARG A 52 1.05 12.45 10.74
CA ARG A 52 -0.28 12.25 10.20
C ARG A 52 -0.32 11.05 9.26
N GLU A 53 -0.52 9.88 9.84
CA GLU A 53 -0.72 8.62 9.11
C GLU A 53 -2.05 8.02 9.56
N TYR A 54 -2.98 7.87 8.62
CA TYR A 54 -4.35 7.44 8.92
C TYR A 54 -4.78 6.26 8.08
N GLN A 55 -5.50 5.35 8.70
CA GLN A 55 -6.15 4.26 7.98
C GLN A 55 -7.26 4.83 7.09
N LEU A 56 -7.30 4.38 5.84
CA LEU A 56 -8.40 4.72 4.92
C LEU A 56 -9.62 3.87 5.27
N GLU A 57 -10.77 4.52 5.45
CA GLU A 57 -11.99 3.85 5.89
C GLU A 57 -13.08 3.80 4.82
N LYS A 58 -13.29 4.92 4.13
CA LYS A 58 -14.39 5.04 3.16
C LYS A 58 -14.01 4.56 1.78
N SER A 59 -12.84 4.94 1.30
CA SER A 59 -12.38 4.63 -0.06
C SER A 59 -11.88 3.19 -0.20
N LYS A 60 -11.59 2.50 0.90
CA LYS A 60 -11.06 1.13 0.83
C LYS A 60 -11.98 0.18 0.06
N GLN A 61 -13.30 0.34 0.15
CA GLN A 61 -14.24 -0.49 -0.58
C GLN A 61 -14.06 -0.41 -2.11
N HIS A 62 -13.48 0.68 -2.59
CA HIS A 62 -13.24 0.89 -4.02
C HIS A 62 -11.83 0.49 -4.43
N ILE A 63 -10.81 0.84 -3.61
CA ILE A 63 -9.42 0.59 -3.98
C ILE A 63 -8.96 -0.83 -3.66
N VAL A 64 -9.47 -1.46 -2.60
CA VAL A 64 -9.05 -2.81 -2.20
C VAL A 64 -9.28 -3.84 -3.31
N PRO A 65 -10.46 -3.93 -3.96
CA PRO A 65 -10.64 -4.87 -5.05
C PRO A 65 -9.66 -4.65 -6.21
N TYR A 66 -9.35 -3.40 -6.52
CA TYR A 66 -8.37 -3.05 -7.55
C TYR A 66 -6.97 -3.53 -7.18
N LEU A 67 -6.55 -3.29 -5.93
CA LEU A 67 -5.23 -3.73 -5.46
C LEU A 67 -5.12 -5.25 -5.41
N GLU A 68 -6.18 -5.93 -5.00
CA GLU A 68 -6.19 -7.40 -4.96
C GLU A 68 -6.14 -7.99 -6.38
N GLU A 69 -6.83 -7.40 -7.32
CA GLU A 69 -6.73 -7.80 -8.73
C GLU A 69 -5.31 -7.58 -9.26
N MET A 70 -4.72 -6.43 -8.97
CA MET A 70 -3.34 -6.12 -9.35
C MET A 70 -2.36 -7.13 -8.74
N GLY A 71 -2.57 -7.51 -7.50
CA GLY A 71 -1.78 -8.55 -6.83
C GLY A 71 -1.87 -9.90 -7.53
N ARG A 72 -3.08 -10.30 -7.95
CA ARG A 72 -3.27 -11.55 -8.70
C ARG A 72 -2.57 -11.51 -10.06
N GLU A 73 -2.64 -10.38 -10.76
CA GLU A 73 -1.91 -10.20 -12.02
C GLU A 73 -0.40 -10.29 -11.81
N TYR A 74 0.10 -9.69 -10.74
CA TYR A 74 1.51 -9.77 -10.34
C TYR A 74 1.94 -11.22 -10.10
N GLN A 75 1.15 -11.96 -9.31
CA GLN A 75 1.44 -13.37 -9.01
C GLN A 75 1.52 -14.20 -10.28
N LYS A 76 0.61 -13.96 -11.20
CA LYS A 76 0.54 -14.69 -12.46
C LYS A 76 1.71 -14.36 -13.38
N GLU A 77 1.99 -13.08 -13.57
CA GLU A 77 3.04 -12.62 -14.50
C GLU A 77 4.43 -13.05 -14.03
N TRP A 78 4.69 -12.93 -12.74
CA TRP A 78 6.00 -13.18 -12.16
C TRP A 78 6.14 -14.55 -11.49
N ASN A 79 5.16 -15.42 -11.63
CA ASN A 79 5.14 -16.76 -11.01
C ASN A 79 5.48 -16.69 -9.52
N TYR A 80 4.83 -15.78 -8.79
CA TYR A 80 5.18 -15.40 -7.42
C TYR A 80 4.06 -15.76 -6.47
N TYR A 81 4.30 -16.73 -5.57
CA TYR A 81 3.31 -17.18 -4.57
C TYR A 81 1.91 -17.46 -5.14
N GLN A 82 1.83 -18.11 -6.31
CA GLN A 82 0.56 -18.32 -7.04
C GLN A 82 -0.51 -19.09 -6.28
N LYS A 83 -0.12 -19.87 -5.28
CA LYS A 83 -1.06 -20.65 -4.47
C LYS A 83 -1.70 -19.83 -3.35
N GLU A 84 -1.16 -18.65 -3.07
CA GLU A 84 -1.67 -17.79 -2.03
C GLU A 84 -2.82 -16.93 -2.56
N ASN A 85 -3.87 -16.79 -1.75
CA ASN A 85 -4.98 -15.90 -2.04
C ASN A 85 -4.69 -14.55 -1.37
N LEU A 86 -4.15 -13.62 -2.15
CA LEU A 86 -3.75 -12.32 -1.63
C LEU A 86 -4.94 -11.49 -1.19
N LYS A 87 -4.82 -10.91 0.00
CA LYS A 87 -5.76 -9.97 0.56
C LYS A 87 -5.01 -8.73 1.04
N VAL A 88 -5.64 -7.58 0.91
CA VAL A 88 -5.09 -6.34 1.49
C VAL A 88 -5.17 -6.46 3.00
N ASP A 89 -4.01 -6.41 3.65
CA ASP A 89 -3.90 -6.50 5.09
C ASP A 89 -4.05 -5.13 5.74
N SER A 90 -3.35 -4.15 5.23
CA SER A 90 -3.35 -2.78 5.77
C SER A 90 -3.38 -1.76 4.65
N LEU A 91 -4.07 -0.66 4.86
CA LEU A 91 -4.17 0.42 3.89
C LEU A 91 -4.27 1.74 4.65
N TRP A 92 -3.26 2.59 4.49
CA TRP A 92 -3.24 3.89 5.14
C TRP A 92 -2.69 4.96 4.22
N VAL A 93 -2.89 6.21 4.59
CA VAL A 93 -2.35 7.38 3.90
C VAL A 93 -1.39 8.14 4.81
N ASN A 94 -0.29 8.58 4.24
CA ASN A 94 0.67 9.44 4.90
C ASN A 94 0.49 10.88 4.41
N LEU A 95 0.24 11.80 5.34
CA LEU A 95 0.21 13.23 5.05
C LEU A 95 1.53 13.83 5.52
N GLN A 96 2.54 13.69 4.70
CA GLN A 96 3.92 13.99 5.06
C GLN A 96 4.23 15.47 4.89
N ARG A 97 4.76 16.07 5.95
CA ARG A 97 5.27 17.44 5.92
C ARG A 97 6.74 17.47 5.49
N LYS A 98 7.25 18.64 5.17
CA LYS A 98 8.59 18.84 4.62
C LYS A 98 9.72 18.21 5.44
N THR A 99 9.60 18.23 6.78
CA THR A 99 10.63 17.73 7.69
C THR A 99 10.40 16.32 8.19
N GLU A 100 9.32 15.71 7.75
CA GLU A 100 8.96 14.33 8.15
C GLU A 100 9.53 13.32 7.15
N TYR A 101 9.81 12.10 7.62
CA TYR A 101 10.39 11.06 6.79
C TYR A 101 10.10 9.67 7.36
N ASN A 102 10.21 8.67 6.51
CA ASN A 102 10.28 7.27 6.92
C ASN A 102 11.73 6.80 6.83
N PRO A 103 12.31 6.25 7.90
CA PRO A 103 13.62 5.62 7.80
C PRO A 103 13.53 4.33 6.96
N VAL A 104 14.67 3.79 6.58
CA VAL A 104 14.72 2.49 5.92
C VAL A 104 14.12 1.44 6.85
N HIS A 105 13.17 0.70 6.35
CA HIS A 105 12.43 -0.31 7.12
C HIS A 105 11.94 -1.41 6.18
N ASN A 106 11.39 -2.47 6.76
CA ASN A 106 10.77 -3.55 6.01
C ASN A 106 9.28 -3.67 6.36
N HIS A 107 8.58 -4.42 5.56
CA HIS A 107 7.18 -4.73 5.77
C HIS A 107 6.98 -6.24 5.87
N ASP A 108 6.02 -6.64 6.68
CA ASP A 108 5.52 -8.01 6.67
C ASP A 108 4.57 -8.20 5.49
N GLY A 109 4.31 -9.44 5.14
CA GLY A 109 3.40 -9.78 4.06
C GLY A 109 4.12 -10.26 2.82
N ILE A 110 3.33 -10.64 1.82
CA ILE A 110 3.82 -11.23 0.57
C ILE A 110 4.15 -10.12 -0.44
N LEU A 111 3.31 -9.11 -0.52
CA LEU A 111 3.47 -7.94 -1.40
C LEU A 111 3.24 -6.65 -0.61
N SER A 112 3.94 -5.61 -0.99
CA SER A 112 3.72 -4.26 -0.48
C SER A 112 4.00 -3.20 -1.55
#